data_2b8824a08f7b13d627cbc22dc52d0f85
#
_entry.id   2b8824a08f7b13d627cbc22dc52d0f85
#
_cell.length_a   1.000
_cell.length_b   1.000
_cell.length_c   1.000
_cell.angle_alpha   90.00
_cell.angle_beta   90.00
_cell.angle_gamma   90.00
#
_symmetry.space_group_name_H-M   'P 1'
#
loop_
_entity.id
_entity.type
_entity.pdbx_description
1 polymer ?
#
loop_
_entity_poly.entity_id
_entity_poly.type
_entity_poly.pdbx_seq_one_letter_code
_entity_poly.pdbx_strand_id
1 'polypeptide(L)'
;LIAQLTYPEWDYRRKDYHAQQCRVMFQEAEEGGDLWIPDLQARRLFRKVQRQFEALRPKREVLRGQLDGVELDIDALVRAQCDFLANGSSSDHIYIKSHQQARDLAVAILVDVSLSTDSWVSNRRILDIEKEALITLASGLATCRDTFSIYTFTSRKKHHVRVTAIKHFNETFNSQVLRRIAALRPGYYTRMGAALRHTCQLLSKRPERHRLLLLLSDGKPN
;
A
#
# COMPACT_ATOMS: atom_id res chain seq x y z
N LEU A 1 -16.45 13.07 -8.48
CA LEU A 1 -15.97 12.29 -9.62
C LEU A 1 -14.66 12.89 -10.09
N ILE A 2 -13.57 12.06 -10.13
CA ILE A 2 -12.25 12.50 -10.61
C ILE A 2 -12.15 12.26 -12.11
N ALA A 3 -12.50 11.05 -12.55
CA ALA A 3 -12.38 10.64 -13.94
C ALA A 3 -13.43 9.57 -14.30
N GLN A 4 -13.71 9.49 -15.59
CA GLN A 4 -14.51 8.44 -16.19
C GLN A 4 -13.67 7.76 -17.27
N LEU A 5 -13.41 6.47 -17.11
CA LEU A 5 -12.50 5.68 -17.94
C LEU A 5 -13.20 4.42 -18.43
N THR A 6 -12.81 3.94 -19.60
CA THR A 6 -13.34 2.71 -20.17
C THR A 6 -12.26 1.65 -20.24
N TYR A 7 -12.63 0.41 -19.92
CA TYR A 7 -11.72 -0.74 -19.91
C TYR A 7 -12.27 -1.90 -20.74
N PRO A 8 -11.41 -2.70 -21.35
CA PRO A 8 -11.83 -3.91 -22.03
C PRO A 8 -12.35 -4.93 -21.02
N GLU A 9 -13.26 -5.77 -21.47
CA GLU A 9 -13.79 -6.89 -20.69
C GLU A 9 -13.60 -8.19 -21.45
N TRP A 10 -13.20 -9.25 -20.74
CA TRP A 10 -13.05 -10.58 -21.29
C TRP A 10 -14.41 -11.27 -21.42
N ASP A 11 -14.76 -11.70 -22.63
CA ASP A 11 -15.91 -12.55 -22.88
C ASP A 11 -15.47 -14.02 -22.92
N TYR A 12 -15.81 -14.79 -21.88
CA TYR A 12 -15.42 -16.20 -21.76
C TYR A 12 -16.06 -17.09 -22.85
N ARG A 13 -17.22 -16.70 -23.42
CA ARG A 13 -17.90 -17.44 -24.47
C ARG A 13 -17.22 -17.28 -25.81
N ARG A 14 -16.82 -16.06 -26.13
CA ARG A 14 -16.12 -15.70 -27.36
C ARG A 14 -14.62 -15.86 -27.27
N LYS A 15 -14.07 -16.03 -26.05
CA LYS A 15 -12.63 -16.10 -25.77
C LYS A 15 -11.87 -14.90 -26.32
N ASP A 16 -12.48 -13.72 -26.24
CA ASP A 16 -11.93 -12.47 -26.76
C ASP A 16 -12.20 -11.28 -25.81
N TYR A 17 -11.41 -10.22 -26.00
CA TYR A 17 -11.59 -8.97 -25.27
C TYR A 17 -12.48 -8.00 -26.04
N HIS A 18 -13.60 -7.62 -25.44
CA HIS A 18 -14.41 -6.53 -25.94
C HIS A 18 -13.83 -5.19 -25.47
N ALA A 19 -13.31 -4.39 -26.41
CA ALA A 19 -12.80 -3.08 -26.14
C ALA A 19 -13.90 -2.16 -25.56
N GLN A 20 -13.54 -1.32 -24.56
CA GLN A 20 -14.38 -0.25 -24.00
C GLN A 20 -15.74 -0.71 -23.43
N GLN A 21 -15.88 -1.94 -22.99
CA GLN A 21 -17.14 -2.48 -22.50
C GLN A 21 -17.47 -2.04 -21.07
N CYS A 22 -16.47 -1.92 -20.20
CA CYS A 22 -16.66 -1.54 -18.81
C CYS A 22 -16.29 -0.07 -18.57
N ARG A 23 -17.24 0.67 -17.99
CA ARG A 23 -17.03 2.06 -17.60
C ARG A 23 -16.69 2.14 -16.11
N VAL A 24 -15.52 2.66 -15.81
CA VAL A 24 -15.05 2.93 -14.44
C VAL A 24 -15.28 4.40 -14.12
N MET A 25 -15.96 4.63 -13.02
CA MET A 25 -16.14 5.95 -12.41
C MET A 25 -15.19 6.06 -11.23
N PHE A 26 -14.13 6.83 -11.40
CA PHE A 26 -13.14 7.07 -10.36
C PHE A 26 -13.51 8.31 -9.56
N GLN A 27 -13.60 8.18 -8.25
CA GLN A 27 -14.03 9.26 -7.35
C GLN A 27 -13.25 9.27 -6.04
N GLU A 28 -13.28 10.40 -5.34
CA GLU A 28 -12.80 10.53 -3.97
C GLU A 28 -13.82 9.94 -2.98
N ALA A 29 -13.31 9.45 -1.86
CA ALA A 29 -14.14 9.09 -0.73
C ALA A 29 -14.71 10.32 -0.05
N GLU A 30 -15.94 10.20 0.42
CA GLU A 30 -16.56 11.24 1.25
C GLU A 30 -15.96 11.21 2.66
N GLU A 31 -15.71 12.37 3.23
CA GLU A 31 -15.27 12.52 4.62
C GLU A 31 -16.52 12.56 5.52
N GLY A 32 -16.87 11.47 6.13
CA GLY A 32 -18.13 11.42 6.87
C GLY A 32 -18.31 10.24 7.82
N GLY A 33 -17.24 9.65 8.32
CA GLY A 33 -17.33 8.56 9.30
C GLY A 33 -16.92 8.99 10.71
N ASP A 34 -17.52 8.38 11.73
CA ASP A 34 -17.03 8.45 13.08
C ASP A 34 -15.65 7.75 13.16
N LEU A 35 -14.79 8.26 14.04
CA LEU A 35 -13.51 7.62 14.26
C LEU A 35 -13.73 6.20 14.79
N TRP A 36 -13.19 5.22 14.08
CA TRP A 36 -13.19 3.85 14.54
C TRP A 36 -12.37 3.72 15.84
N ILE A 37 -13.02 3.28 16.90
CA ILE A 37 -12.38 3.01 18.19
C ILE A 37 -12.23 1.50 18.31
N PRO A 38 -10.99 0.96 18.21
CA PRO A 38 -10.77 -0.48 18.31
C PRO A 38 -11.12 -1.01 19.72
N ASP A 39 -11.80 -2.14 19.77
CA ASP A 39 -12.02 -2.88 20.98
C ASP A 39 -10.70 -3.48 21.53
N LEU A 40 -10.76 -4.16 22.67
CA LEU A 40 -9.57 -4.76 23.29
C LEU A 40 -8.94 -5.87 22.44
N GLN A 41 -9.75 -6.63 21.70
CA GLN A 41 -9.27 -7.72 20.84
C GLN A 41 -8.59 -7.14 19.59
N ALA A 42 -9.21 -6.18 18.93
CA ALA A 42 -8.64 -5.48 17.79
C ALA A 42 -7.33 -4.77 18.16
N ARG A 43 -7.25 -4.13 19.34
CA ARG A 43 -6.00 -3.51 19.83
C ARG A 43 -4.86 -4.52 20.04
N ARG A 44 -5.17 -5.74 20.49
CA ARG A 44 -4.16 -6.81 20.66
C ARG A 44 -3.66 -7.29 19.30
N LEU A 45 -4.57 -7.53 18.36
CA LEU A 45 -4.25 -7.95 17.01
C LEU A 45 -3.42 -6.87 16.30
N PHE A 46 -3.85 -5.61 16.41
CA PHE A 46 -3.14 -4.45 15.86
C PHE A 46 -1.68 -4.39 16.34
N ARG A 47 -1.45 -4.46 17.65
CA ARG A 47 -0.09 -4.47 18.23
C ARG A 47 0.75 -5.66 17.75
N LYS A 48 0.14 -6.86 17.63
CA LYS A 48 0.83 -8.05 17.12
C LYS A 48 1.29 -7.85 15.68
N VAL A 49 0.39 -7.40 14.80
CA VAL A 49 0.69 -7.13 13.39
C VAL A 49 1.72 -6.01 13.26
N GLN A 50 1.56 -4.91 14.01
CA GLN A 50 2.52 -3.81 14.00
C GLN A 50 3.95 -4.28 14.36
N ARG A 51 4.12 -5.12 15.39
CA ARG A 51 5.43 -5.70 15.74
C ARG A 51 6.02 -6.56 14.61
N GLN A 52 5.19 -7.31 13.89
CA GLN A 52 5.64 -8.09 12.74
C GLN A 52 6.12 -7.16 11.61
N PHE A 53 5.40 -6.07 11.32
CA PHE A 53 5.84 -5.07 10.36
C PHE A 53 7.10 -4.32 10.80
N GLU A 54 7.23 -3.99 12.09
CA GLU A 54 8.45 -3.39 12.64
C GLU A 54 9.68 -4.27 12.42
N ALA A 55 9.53 -5.59 12.56
CA ALA A 55 10.60 -6.54 12.28
C ALA A 55 11.00 -6.59 10.78
N LEU A 56 10.11 -6.18 9.88
CA LEU A 56 10.36 -6.09 8.44
C LEU A 56 10.98 -4.75 8.01
N ARG A 57 11.15 -3.80 8.94
CA ARG A 57 11.82 -2.54 8.61
C ARG A 57 13.24 -2.79 8.13
N PRO A 58 13.68 -2.11 7.06
CA PRO A 58 15.04 -2.20 6.62
C PRO A 58 15.99 -1.82 7.75
N LYS A 59 16.96 -2.67 8.02
CA LYS A 59 18.02 -2.36 8.96
C LYS A 59 18.88 -1.25 8.38
N ARG A 60 19.45 -0.42 9.26
CA ARG A 60 20.48 0.51 8.85
C ARG A 60 21.68 -0.30 8.36
N GLU A 61 22.09 -0.05 7.14
CA GLU A 61 23.31 -0.60 6.58
C GLU A 61 24.45 0.38 6.88
N VAL A 62 25.51 -0.15 7.48
CA VAL A 62 26.71 0.63 7.81
C VAL A 62 27.72 0.38 6.71
N LEU A 63 27.92 1.38 5.86
CA LEU A 63 28.91 1.35 4.79
C LEU A 63 30.21 1.95 5.32
N ARG A 64 31.27 1.12 5.38
CA ARG A 64 32.61 1.54 5.77
C ARG A 64 33.43 1.95 4.56
N GLY A 65 34.53 2.70 4.79
CA GLY A 65 35.43 3.08 3.71
C GLY A 65 34.76 4.01 2.69
N GLN A 66 34.04 5.00 3.15
CA GLN A 66 33.38 5.99 2.30
C GLN A 66 34.22 7.27 2.24
N LEU A 67 34.03 8.06 1.16
CA LEU A 67 34.70 9.37 0.99
C LEU A 67 34.09 10.42 1.92
N ASP A 68 32.81 10.24 2.32
CA ASP A 68 32.06 11.14 3.21
C ASP A 68 31.24 10.32 4.23
N GLY A 69 31.04 10.86 5.41
CA GLY A 69 30.25 10.19 6.44
C GLY A 69 30.16 10.98 7.74
N VAL A 70 29.33 10.51 8.67
CA VAL A 70 29.10 11.14 9.97
C VAL A 70 30.16 10.70 10.99
N GLU A 71 30.74 9.51 10.80
CA GLU A 71 31.72 8.90 11.70
C GLU A 71 32.98 8.52 10.93
N LEU A 72 34.13 8.56 11.60
CA LEU A 72 35.39 8.09 11.04
C LEU A 72 35.56 6.58 11.27
N ASP A 73 35.96 5.87 10.23
CA ASP A 73 36.42 4.49 10.34
C ASP A 73 37.91 4.50 10.83
N ILE A 74 38.06 4.29 12.13
CA ILE A 74 39.40 4.35 12.78
C ILE A 74 40.35 3.35 12.15
N ASP A 75 39.88 2.16 11.79
CA ASP A 75 40.72 1.12 11.16
C ASP A 75 41.16 1.56 9.75
N ALA A 76 40.33 2.23 9.00
CA ALA A 76 40.64 2.78 7.68
C ALA A 76 41.59 3.97 7.81
N LEU A 77 41.40 4.84 8.82
CA LEU A 77 42.26 5.98 9.09
C LEU A 77 43.67 5.54 9.46
N VAL A 78 43.81 4.55 10.34
CA VAL A 78 45.13 3.99 10.72
C VAL A 78 45.85 3.40 9.49
N ARG A 79 45.13 2.63 8.66
CA ARG A 79 45.70 2.10 7.41
C ARG A 79 46.16 3.22 6.47
N ALA A 80 45.32 4.23 6.25
CA ALA A 80 45.65 5.36 5.40
C ALA A 80 46.90 6.12 5.90
N GLN A 81 47.03 6.27 7.23
CA GLN A 81 48.22 6.89 7.82
C GLN A 81 49.46 6.03 7.65
N CYS A 82 49.37 4.71 7.81
CA CYS A 82 50.50 3.80 7.56
C CYS A 82 50.91 3.83 6.09
N ASP A 83 49.97 3.83 5.16
CA ASP A 83 50.24 3.89 3.72
C ASP A 83 50.88 5.23 3.33
N PHE A 84 50.44 6.33 3.92
CA PHE A 84 51.07 7.63 3.73
C PHE A 84 52.51 7.68 4.19
N LEU A 85 52.83 7.11 5.36
CA LEU A 85 54.20 7.03 5.87
C LEU A 85 55.09 6.11 5.06
N ALA A 86 54.51 5.05 4.48
CA ALA A 86 55.26 4.07 3.70
C ALA A 86 55.49 4.52 2.23
N ASN A 87 54.49 5.08 1.61
CA ASN A 87 54.46 5.30 0.15
C ASN A 87 54.17 6.76 -0.26
N GLY A 88 53.92 7.66 0.71
CA GLY A 88 53.55 9.07 0.45
C GLY A 88 52.17 9.27 -0.12
N SER A 89 51.33 8.23 -0.19
CA SER A 89 49.94 8.30 -0.67
C SER A 89 48.99 7.69 0.36
N SER A 90 47.83 8.31 0.56
CA SER A 90 46.82 7.80 1.47
C SER A 90 45.45 7.71 0.74
N SER A 91 44.61 6.84 1.23
CA SER A 91 43.22 6.72 0.77
C SER A 91 42.32 7.67 1.55
N ASP A 92 41.45 8.40 0.85
CA ASP A 92 40.46 9.30 1.47
C ASP A 92 39.18 8.53 1.91
N HIS A 93 39.15 7.21 1.74
CA HIS A 93 38.03 6.33 2.12
C HIS A 93 38.07 5.98 3.60
N ILE A 94 37.93 6.99 4.47
CA ILE A 94 38.09 6.89 5.93
C ILE A 94 36.79 7.11 6.71
N TYR A 95 35.67 7.24 6.03
CA TYR A 95 34.39 7.52 6.70
C TYR A 95 33.47 6.32 6.76
N ILE A 96 32.59 6.36 7.75
CA ILE A 96 31.46 5.46 7.91
C ILE A 96 30.18 6.23 7.57
N LYS A 97 29.39 5.69 6.63
CA LYS A 97 28.09 6.23 6.24
C LYS A 97 26.99 5.26 6.64
N SER A 98 26.10 5.70 7.49
CA SER A 98 24.91 4.93 7.82
C SER A 98 23.82 5.23 6.79
N HIS A 99 23.48 4.24 5.98
CA HIS A 99 22.40 4.35 4.99
C HIS A 99 21.19 3.54 5.44
N GLN A 100 20.05 4.21 5.59
CA GLN A 100 18.80 3.51 5.79
C GLN A 100 18.21 3.24 4.40
N GLN A 101 18.33 2.01 3.94
CA GLN A 101 17.74 1.61 2.66
C GLN A 101 16.23 1.73 2.77
N ALA A 102 15.65 2.67 2.04
CA ALA A 102 14.19 2.74 1.92
C ALA A 102 13.73 1.51 1.12
N ARG A 103 12.59 0.92 1.54
CA ARG A 103 11.98 -0.16 0.76
C ARG A 103 11.47 0.43 -0.55
N ASP A 104 11.96 -0.12 -1.65
CA ASP A 104 11.53 0.28 -3.00
C ASP A 104 10.27 -0.51 -3.39
N LEU A 105 9.20 -0.26 -2.62
CA LEU A 105 7.93 -0.98 -2.71
C LEU A 105 6.75 -0.02 -2.74
N ALA A 106 5.90 -0.14 -3.76
CA ALA A 106 4.58 0.49 -3.81
C ALA A 106 3.49 -0.58 -3.66
N VAL A 107 2.54 -0.34 -2.77
CA VAL A 107 1.42 -1.24 -2.51
C VAL A 107 0.11 -0.56 -2.86
N ALA A 108 -0.69 -1.18 -3.73
CA ALA A 108 -2.08 -0.79 -3.95
C ALA A 108 -3.00 -1.80 -3.29
N ILE A 109 -3.88 -1.35 -2.41
CA ILE A 109 -4.89 -2.18 -1.77
C ILE A 109 -6.23 -1.88 -2.44
N LEU A 110 -6.85 -2.91 -3.01
CA LEU A 110 -8.16 -2.83 -3.64
C LEU A 110 -9.15 -3.67 -2.83
N VAL A 111 -10.17 -3.03 -2.28
CA VAL A 111 -11.15 -3.65 -1.38
C VAL A 111 -12.51 -3.74 -2.08
N ASP A 112 -13.09 -4.92 -2.07
CA ASP A 112 -14.46 -5.14 -2.50
C ASP A 112 -15.43 -4.67 -1.43
N VAL A 113 -16.34 -3.77 -1.79
CA VAL A 113 -17.42 -3.31 -0.90
C VAL A 113 -18.79 -3.67 -1.51
N SER A 114 -18.92 -4.88 -2.01
CA SER A 114 -20.18 -5.38 -2.60
C SER A 114 -21.24 -5.68 -1.53
N LEU A 115 -22.45 -6.03 -1.96
CA LEU A 115 -23.57 -6.36 -1.06
C LEU A 115 -23.30 -7.56 -0.16
N SER A 116 -22.46 -8.50 -0.58
CA SER A 116 -22.06 -9.66 0.23
C SER A 116 -21.40 -9.27 1.54
N THR A 117 -20.69 -8.13 1.56
CA THR A 117 -20.02 -7.62 2.76
C THR A 117 -20.98 -7.14 3.86
N ASP A 118 -22.27 -7.00 3.57
CA ASP A 118 -23.32 -6.71 4.57
C ASP A 118 -23.77 -7.97 5.36
N SER A 119 -23.28 -9.14 4.97
CA SER A 119 -23.57 -10.40 5.66
C SER A 119 -22.94 -10.45 7.05
N TRP A 120 -23.53 -11.26 7.94
CA TRP A 120 -23.07 -11.44 9.31
C TRP A 120 -22.33 -12.78 9.48
N VAL A 121 -21.15 -12.72 10.06
CA VAL A 121 -20.36 -13.89 10.44
C VAL A 121 -19.99 -13.75 11.91
N SER A 122 -20.28 -14.77 12.73
CA SER A 122 -19.96 -14.77 14.18
C SER A 122 -20.44 -13.50 14.90
N ASN A 123 -21.66 -13.07 14.61
CA ASN A 123 -22.32 -11.89 15.20
C ASN A 123 -21.65 -10.54 14.88
N ARG A 124 -20.87 -10.48 13.79
CA ARG A 124 -20.21 -9.27 13.28
C ARG A 124 -20.45 -9.13 11.78
N ARG A 125 -20.57 -7.92 11.27
CA ARG A 125 -20.65 -7.68 9.82
C ARG A 125 -19.30 -7.95 9.18
N ILE A 126 -19.29 -8.57 8.01
CA ILE A 126 -18.07 -8.81 7.23
C ILE A 126 -17.38 -7.47 6.94
N LEU A 127 -18.11 -6.44 6.55
CA LEU A 127 -17.56 -5.11 6.28
C LEU A 127 -16.81 -4.52 7.49
N ASP A 128 -17.29 -4.74 8.72
CA ASP A 128 -16.63 -4.22 9.91
C ASP A 128 -15.30 -4.97 10.16
N ILE A 129 -15.29 -6.27 9.89
CA ILE A 129 -14.07 -7.09 9.94
C ILE A 129 -13.05 -6.63 8.88
N GLU A 130 -13.53 -6.35 7.66
CA GLU A 130 -12.69 -5.83 6.57
C GLU A 130 -12.11 -4.45 6.90
N LYS A 131 -12.91 -3.54 7.48
CA LYS A 131 -12.43 -2.23 7.95
C LYS A 131 -11.31 -2.39 8.98
N GLU A 132 -11.47 -3.27 9.96
CA GLU A 132 -10.44 -3.53 10.98
C GLU A 132 -9.18 -4.11 10.37
N ALA A 133 -9.30 -5.08 9.47
CA ALA A 133 -8.18 -5.67 8.76
C ALA A 133 -7.45 -4.63 7.90
N LEU A 134 -8.19 -3.79 7.20
CA LEU A 134 -7.66 -2.72 6.36
C LEU A 134 -6.89 -1.67 7.19
N ILE A 135 -7.46 -1.22 8.32
CA ILE A 135 -6.79 -0.27 9.21
C ILE A 135 -5.52 -0.88 9.79
N THR A 136 -5.58 -2.16 10.19
CA THR A 136 -4.42 -2.88 10.75
C THR A 136 -3.30 -2.99 9.73
N LEU A 137 -3.62 -3.38 8.49
CA LEU A 137 -2.67 -3.50 7.39
C LEU A 137 -2.07 -2.14 7.00
N ALA A 138 -2.93 -1.12 6.83
CA ALA A 138 -2.50 0.23 6.47
C ALA A 138 -1.57 0.84 7.52
N SER A 139 -1.86 0.62 8.80
CA SER A 139 -0.99 1.07 9.90
C SER A 139 0.36 0.33 9.91
N GLY A 140 0.38 -0.96 9.57
CA GLY A 140 1.61 -1.72 9.41
C GLY A 140 2.48 -1.16 8.28
N LEU A 141 1.90 -0.90 7.11
CA LEU A 141 2.58 -0.29 5.96
C LEU A 141 3.10 1.12 6.28
N ALA A 142 2.27 1.93 6.95
CA ALA A 142 2.67 3.26 7.41
C ALA A 142 3.85 3.20 8.40
N THR A 143 3.86 2.21 9.29
CA THR A 143 4.97 1.96 10.23
C THR A 143 6.26 1.63 9.48
N CYS A 144 6.20 0.86 8.39
CA CYS A 144 7.35 0.55 7.54
C CYS A 144 7.78 1.72 6.65
N ARG A 145 7.00 2.80 6.59
CA ARG A 145 7.14 3.92 5.65
C ARG A 145 7.05 3.48 4.19
N ASP A 146 6.31 2.40 3.93
CA ASP A 146 6.05 1.95 2.57
C ASP A 146 5.11 2.92 1.86
N THR A 147 5.29 3.08 0.55
CA THR A 147 4.38 3.86 -0.30
C THR A 147 3.15 3.01 -0.60
N PHE A 148 1.95 3.46 -0.18
CA PHE A 148 0.74 2.69 -0.44
C PHE A 148 -0.49 3.55 -0.71
N SER A 149 -1.43 2.96 -1.44
CA SER A 149 -2.76 3.51 -1.73
C SER A 149 -3.86 2.54 -1.34
N ILE A 150 -5.05 3.06 -1.09
CA ILE A 150 -6.23 2.27 -0.76
C ILE A 150 -7.36 2.70 -1.68
N TYR A 151 -7.93 1.75 -2.39
CA TYR A 151 -9.10 1.92 -3.24
C TYR A 151 -10.18 0.93 -2.85
N THR A 152 -11.43 1.32 -2.98
CA THR A 152 -12.56 0.41 -2.87
C THR A 152 -13.28 0.33 -4.20
N PHE A 153 -13.94 -0.79 -4.47
CA PHE A 153 -14.74 -0.92 -5.66
C PHE A 153 -16.09 -1.58 -5.39
N THR A 154 -17.07 -1.19 -6.19
CA THR A 154 -18.37 -1.82 -6.31
C THR A 154 -18.91 -1.59 -7.72
N SER A 155 -19.84 -2.39 -8.18
CA SER A 155 -20.35 -2.26 -9.53
C SER A 155 -21.87 -2.36 -9.60
N ARG A 156 -22.46 -1.59 -10.52
CA ARG A 156 -23.87 -1.72 -10.91
C ARG A 156 -23.92 -1.99 -12.41
N LYS A 157 -23.87 -3.27 -12.78
CA LYS A 157 -23.73 -3.74 -14.17
C LYS A 157 -22.38 -3.30 -14.79
N LYS A 158 -22.17 -3.58 -16.09
CA LYS A 158 -20.91 -3.31 -16.81
C LYS A 158 -20.62 -1.83 -17.06
N HIS A 159 -21.65 -0.99 -17.09
CA HIS A 159 -21.51 0.43 -17.42
C HIS A 159 -21.29 1.33 -16.19
N HIS A 160 -21.24 0.77 -14.99
CA HIS A 160 -21.11 1.55 -13.77
C HIS A 160 -20.26 0.78 -12.74
N VAL A 161 -18.95 0.75 -12.96
CA VAL A 161 -17.98 0.26 -11.99
C VAL A 161 -17.44 1.47 -11.25
N ARG A 162 -17.76 1.58 -9.97
CA ARG A 162 -17.28 2.68 -9.12
C ARG A 162 -15.99 2.26 -8.44
N VAL A 163 -14.94 3.03 -8.62
CA VAL A 163 -13.70 2.91 -7.86
C VAL A 163 -13.53 4.18 -7.05
N THR A 164 -13.41 4.03 -5.74
CA THR A 164 -13.33 5.15 -4.81
C THR A 164 -11.95 5.17 -4.16
N ALA A 165 -11.26 6.30 -4.26
CA ALA A 165 -9.98 6.51 -3.60
C ALA A 165 -10.19 6.84 -2.13
N ILE A 166 -9.73 5.98 -1.24
CA ILE A 166 -9.72 6.19 0.21
C ILE A 166 -8.43 6.87 0.63
N LYS A 167 -7.31 6.46 0.03
CA LYS A 167 -5.98 7.02 0.23
C LYS A 167 -5.20 6.97 -1.07
N HIS A 168 -4.67 8.09 -1.52
CA HIS A 168 -3.73 8.15 -2.63
C HIS A 168 -2.29 7.80 -2.20
N PHE A 169 -1.44 7.43 -3.17
CA PHE A 169 -0.03 7.14 -2.90
C PHE A 169 0.71 8.30 -2.23
N ASN A 170 0.43 9.53 -2.64
CA ASN A 170 1.12 10.73 -2.14
C ASN A 170 0.48 11.32 -0.88
N GLU A 171 -0.56 10.70 -0.36
CA GLU A 171 -1.24 11.11 0.86
C GLU A 171 -0.64 10.39 2.08
N THR A 172 -0.50 11.08 3.20
CA THR A 172 -0.08 10.48 4.46
C THR A 172 -1.23 9.71 5.10
N PHE A 173 -0.92 8.61 5.78
CA PHE A 173 -1.92 7.88 6.56
C PHE A 173 -2.23 8.64 7.85
N ASN A 174 -3.38 9.27 7.92
CA ASN A 174 -3.81 10.16 8.99
C ASN A 174 -5.26 9.90 9.43
N SER A 175 -5.77 10.72 10.33
CA SER A 175 -7.15 10.61 10.84
C SER A 175 -8.23 10.80 9.77
N GLN A 176 -7.96 11.55 8.70
CA GLN A 176 -8.90 11.71 7.58
C GLN A 176 -9.08 10.39 6.82
N VAL A 177 -7.98 9.68 6.54
CA VAL A 177 -8.03 8.36 5.91
C VAL A 177 -8.80 7.36 6.80
N LEU A 178 -8.58 7.40 8.11
CA LEU A 178 -9.32 6.55 9.05
C LEU A 178 -10.83 6.84 9.03
N ARG A 179 -11.25 8.11 8.94
CA ARG A 179 -12.66 8.49 8.80
C ARG A 179 -13.25 8.02 7.47
N ARG A 180 -12.50 8.12 6.37
CA ARG A 180 -12.94 7.59 5.06
C ARG A 180 -13.11 6.08 5.10
N ILE A 181 -12.22 5.32 5.78
CA ILE A 181 -12.40 3.88 6.00
C ILE A 181 -13.64 3.60 6.86
N ALA A 182 -13.84 4.36 7.94
CA ALA A 182 -15.01 4.20 8.80
C ALA A 182 -16.32 4.47 8.05
N ALA A 183 -16.32 5.43 7.12
CA ALA A 183 -17.47 5.80 6.29
C ALA A 183 -17.82 4.77 5.20
N LEU A 184 -17.03 3.72 4.99
CA LEU A 184 -17.32 2.67 4.01
C LEU A 184 -18.68 2.03 4.27
N ARG A 185 -19.46 1.88 3.20
CA ARG A 185 -20.78 1.26 3.21
C ARG A 185 -20.85 0.17 2.15
N PRO A 186 -21.66 -0.88 2.37
CA PRO A 186 -21.87 -1.91 1.36
C PRO A 186 -22.41 -1.27 0.06
N GLY A 187 -21.87 -1.71 -1.06
CA GLY A 187 -22.26 -1.25 -2.39
C GLY A 187 -23.22 -2.20 -3.08
N TYR A 188 -22.93 -2.54 -4.33
CA TYR A 188 -23.80 -3.38 -5.17
C TYR A 188 -23.15 -4.74 -5.48
N TYR A 189 -22.70 -4.95 -6.71
CA TYR A 189 -22.15 -6.21 -7.19
C TYR A 189 -20.64 -6.16 -7.34
N THR A 190 -20.04 -7.35 -7.48
CA THR A 190 -18.59 -7.55 -7.59
C THR A 190 -18.17 -7.74 -9.05
N ARG A 191 -17.93 -6.65 -9.80
CA ARG A 191 -17.29 -6.71 -11.12
C ARG A 191 -15.84 -6.26 -11.01
N MET A 192 -15.00 -7.21 -10.74
CA MET A 192 -13.62 -7.01 -10.33
C MET A 192 -12.69 -6.58 -11.48
N GLY A 193 -12.88 -7.11 -12.71
CA GLY A 193 -11.92 -6.99 -13.80
C GLY A 193 -11.54 -5.56 -14.18
N ALA A 194 -12.55 -4.67 -14.33
CA ALA A 194 -12.30 -3.27 -14.67
C ALA A 194 -11.65 -2.48 -13.52
N ALA A 195 -12.05 -2.76 -12.28
CA ALA A 195 -11.45 -2.14 -11.09
C ALA A 195 -9.97 -2.54 -10.93
N LEU A 196 -9.65 -3.83 -11.12
CA LEU A 196 -8.28 -4.34 -11.13
C LEU A 196 -7.42 -3.65 -12.19
N ARG A 197 -7.89 -3.57 -13.44
CA ARG A 197 -7.16 -2.91 -14.52
C ARG A 197 -6.89 -1.44 -14.22
N HIS A 198 -7.88 -0.75 -13.68
CA HIS A 198 -7.71 0.65 -13.27
C HIS A 198 -6.64 0.80 -12.17
N THR A 199 -6.72 -0.03 -11.13
CA THR A 199 -5.74 0.01 -10.03
C THR A 199 -4.35 -0.39 -10.50
N CYS A 200 -4.23 -1.40 -11.38
CA CYS A 200 -2.95 -1.76 -12.00
C CYS A 200 -2.36 -0.60 -12.81
N GLN A 201 -3.20 0.14 -13.56
CA GLN A 201 -2.75 1.31 -14.31
C GLN A 201 -2.24 2.44 -13.40
N LEU A 202 -2.88 2.66 -12.24
CA LEU A 202 -2.40 3.63 -11.25
C LEU A 202 -1.07 3.16 -10.65
N LEU A 203 -0.97 1.88 -10.30
CA LEU A 203 0.22 1.28 -9.73
C LEU A 203 1.41 1.25 -10.72
N SER A 204 1.16 1.02 -12.01
CA SER A 204 2.20 1.00 -13.04
C SER A 204 2.89 2.35 -13.25
N LYS A 205 2.24 3.45 -12.89
CA LYS A 205 2.81 4.81 -12.97
C LYS A 205 3.76 5.13 -11.81
N ARG A 206 3.89 4.23 -10.84
CA ARG A 206 4.76 4.45 -9.69
C ARG A 206 6.22 4.17 -10.06
N PRO A 207 7.17 4.97 -9.53
CA PRO A 207 8.60 4.81 -9.82
C PRO A 207 9.22 3.61 -9.10
N GLU A 208 8.59 3.13 -8.01
CA GLU A 208 9.12 2.05 -7.19
C GLU A 208 9.34 0.78 -8.01
N ARG A 209 10.46 0.08 -7.76
CA ARG A 209 10.87 -1.12 -8.48
C ARG A 209 9.93 -2.30 -8.23
N HIS A 210 9.51 -2.45 -6.97
CA HIS A 210 8.58 -3.51 -6.57
C HIS A 210 7.18 -2.93 -6.42
N ARG A 211 6.20 -3.57 -7.07
CA ARG A 211 4.81 -3.12 -7.08
C ARG A 211 3.92 -4.28 -6.71
N LEU A 212 3.14 -4.11 -5.65
CA LEU A 212 2.24 -5.13 -5.14
C LEU A 212 0.80 -4.63 -5.20
N LEU A 213 -0.08 -5.41 -5.80
CA LEU A 213 -1.52 -5.22 -5.72
C LEU A 213 -2.11 -6.27 -4.77
N LEU A 214 -2.76 -5.81 -3.70
CA LEU A 214 -3.51 -6.64 -2.78
C LEU A 214 -5.01 -6.45 -3.06
N LEU A 215 -5.68 -7.55 -3.34
CA LEU A 215 -7.13 -7.59 -3.48
C LEU A 215 -7.75 -8.23 -2.24
N LEU A 216 -8.64 -7.49 -1.58
CA LEU A 216 -9.48 -7.98 -0.49
C LEU A 216 -10.90 -8.15 -1.03
N SER A 217 -11.41 -9.36 -1.02
CA SER A 217 -12.76 -9.70 -1.49
C SER A 217 -13.26 -10.91 -0.70
N ASP A 218 -14.55 -10.93 -0.40
CA ASP A 218 -15.23 -12.02 0.30
C ASP A 218 -15.84 -13.05 -0.65
N GLY A 219 -15.83 -12.79 -1.94
CA GLY A 219 -16.69 -13.48 -2.85
C GLY A 219 -16.15 -13.91 -4.19
N LYS A 220 -17.03 -14.61 -4.91
CA LYS A 220 -16.80 -15.03 -6.29
C LYS A 220 -17.01 -13.85 -7.23
N PRO A 221 -16.10 -13.58 -8.17
CA PRO A 221 -16.31 -12.56 -9.18
C PRO A 221 -17.51 -12.94 -10.07
N ASN A 222 -18.35 -11.95 -10.33
CA ASN A 222 -19.44 -12.07 -11.31
C ASN A 222 -18.96 -11.73 -12.71
#